data_d6ff4301626508d6e10dba298e152fb8
#
_entry.id   d6ff4301626508d6e10dba298e152fb8
#
_cell.length_a   1.000
_cell.length_b   1.000
_cell.length_c   1.000
_cell.angle_alpha   90.00
_cell.angle_beta   90.00
_cell.angle_gamma   90.00
#
_symmetry.space_group_name_H-M   'P 1'
#
loop_
_entity.id
_entity.type
_entity.pdbx_description
1 polymer ?
#
loop_
_entity_poly.entity_id
_entity_poly.type
_entity_poly.pdbx_seq_one_letter_code
_entity_poly.pdbx_strand_id
1 'polypeptide(L)'
;MNGWLWRADLCSGLPPTRSTPTRSLPTMLNRRNFLEFSSISALLFVSGIPSSSQADEPLKMGDSEPFSFDLLVPRAKEAASQPYIVPSTLSAEVLAKLDYDAHGKIRFKPEYALFAEGPGQFPITFFHPGKFFPKPVRLYVVDKGAAKEILYDQAYFDMPEDSPARQLTQGVGFAGFRFQESRTGDQKKLDWRNNDWTAFLGAAYFRAIGELYQYGLSARGIALDVAQPERAEEFPDFTHFWFESPDSNTSDSVVVYALLYGPSICGAYRFAIQRGKGVIMEVEAALFMRGEVQRFGIAPISSMYWFSEQTKKTAADWRPEVHDSDGLAIWTGAGERIWRPLNNPPRTMASAFSDNNPRGFGLLQRDREFSHYLDGVHYERRPSLWIEPLGDWGKGAVQLVEIPTDDEIHDNIVAMWVPEKPAGPGTDYRLRYRLHWLADEPYPGKLAHCVATRFGNGGRPGQTRPQGVRKFVVEFQGRTLEKVPFNTFPEAVLSSSRGTFSNIFTEAVPDGLAGHWRAQFDLTVEGAEPVDMRLYLRLGELTLTESWLYQYHPF
;
A
#
# COMPACT_ATOMS: atom_id res chain seq x y z
N MET A 1 11.50 8.94 0.87
CA MET A 1 10.47 8.82 1.90
C MET A 1 11.16 9.01 3.21
N ASN A 2 11.16 10.16 3.71
CA ASN A 2 11.53 10.31 5.09
C ASN A 2 10.30 10.11 5.89
N GLY A 3 10.47 9.19 6.79
CA GLY A 3 9.46 8.80 7.69
C GLY A 3 8.75 9.97 8.29
N TRP A 4 7.56 9.76 8.55
CA TRP A 4 6.66 10.56 9.32
C TRP A 4 7.33 10.99 10.62
N LEU A 5 8.06 12.10 10.60
CA LEU A 5 8.48 12.79 11.81
C LEU A 5 7.31 13.61 12.31
N TRP A 6 6.34 12.94 12.88
CA TRP A 6 5.36 13.58 13.73
C TRP A 6 6.03 13.83 15.08
N ARG A 7 6.45 15.05 15.32
CA ARG A 7 6.54 15.53 16.68
C ARG A 7 5.13 15.65 17.21
N ALA A 8 4.75 14.72 18.07
CA ALA A 8 3.69 14.98 19.04
C ALA A 8 4.25 16.03 20.01
N ASP A 9 3.98 17.29 19.78
CA ASP A 9 4.13 18.31 20.81
C ASP A 9 3.05 18.07 21.85
N LEU A 10 3.39 17.25 22.85
CA LEU A 10 2.65 17.24 24.10
C LEU A 10 2.88 18.56 24.79
N CYS A 11 1.81 19.32 24.93
CA CYS A 11 1.73 20.53 25.75
C CYS A 11 2.29 20.29 27.14
N SER A 12 3.45 20.89 27.42
CA SER A 12 3.82 21.34 28.75
C SER A 12 4.65 22.60 28.56
N GLY A 13 4.11 23.71 29.05
CA GLY A 13 4.69 25.04 28.93
C GLY A 13 6.03 25.16 29.64
N LEU A 14 7.01 25.65 28.92
CA LEU A 14 8.19 26.39 29.44
C LEU A 14 8.71 27.32 28.33
N PRO A 15 9.34 28.45 28.66
CA PRO A 15 9.58 29.56 27.75
C PRO A 15 10.73 29.32 26.76
N PRO A 16 10.84 30.13 25.68
CA PRO A 16 11.74 29.86 24.57
C PRO A 16 13.21 30.18 24.92
N THR A 17 14.08 29.20 24.74
CA THR A 17 15.52 29.41 24.71
C THR A 17 16.08 29.14 23.31
N ARG A 18 16.70 30.16 22.78
CA ARG A 18 17.72 30.28 21.71
C ARG A 18 17.78 29.21 20.61
N SER A 19 17.60 29.72 19.41
CA SER A 19 17.80 29.13 18.11
C SER A 19 19.15 28.42 17.93
N THR A 20 19.10 27.12 17.68
CA THR A 20 20.14 26.35 16.98
C THR A 20 19.71 26.10 15.54
N PRO A 21 20.61 26.04 14.55
CA PRO A 21 20.25 25.94 13.15
C PRO A 21 19.55 24.58 12.89
N THR A 22 18.30 24.64 12.46
CA THR A 22 17.50 23.53 12.01
C THR A 22 18.18 22.89 10.80
N ARG A 23 18.69 21.68 10.95
CA ARG A 23 18.96 20.79 9.81
C ARG A 23 17.63 20.57 9.07
N SER A 24 17.59 21.00 7.83
CA SER A 24 16.49 20.75 6.92
C SER A 24 16.29 19.22 6.78
N LEU A 25 15.19 18.72 7.27
CA LEU A 25 14.74 17.35 7.04
C LEU A 25 14.36 17.19 5.57
N PRO A 26 14.69 16.07 4.95
CA PRO A 26 14.31 15.83 3.56
C PRO A 26 12.79 15.73 3.43
N THR A 27 12.26 16.37 2.43
CA THR A 27 10.84 16.49 2.08
C THR A 27 10.21 15.13 1.82
N MET A 28 9.05 14.89 2.39
CA MET A 28 8.28 13.65 2.21
C MET A 28 7.89 13.41 0.74
N LEU A 29 7.87 12.16 0.34
CA LEU A 29 7.24 11.73 -0.90
C LEU A 29 5.73 11.92 -0.77
N ASN A 30 5.23 12.79 -1.62
CA ASN A 30 3.82 13.07 -1.77
C ASN A 30 3.22 11.97 -2.66
N ARG A 31 2.12 11.36 -2.22
CA ARG A 31 1.39 10.33 -2.95
C ARG A 31 0.94 10.78 -4.33
N ARG A 32 0.45 12.00 -4.46
CA ARG A 32 0.07 12.61 -5.73
C ARG A 32 1.25 12.57 -6.70
N ASN A 33 2.46 12.90 -6.25
CA ASN A 33 3.66 12.83 -7.05
C ASN A 33 3.97 11.40 -7.52
N PHE A 34 3.74 10.39 -6.67
CA PHE A 34 3.96 8.99 -7.04
C PHE A 34 2.86 8.44 -7.96
N LEU A 35 1.60 8.83 -7.74
CA LEU A 35 0.46 8.43 -8.57
C LEU A 35 0.49 9.09 -9.95
N GLU A 36 0.84 10.36 -10.04
CA GLU A 36 0.94 11.10 -11.30
C GLU A 36 2.10 10.61 -12.18
N PHE A 37 3.20 10.13 -11.60
CA PHE A 37 4.26 9.45 -12.36
C PHE A 37 3.77 8.24 -13.17
N SER A 38 2.71 7.59 -12.70
CA SER A 38 2.13 6.43 -13.39
C SER A 38 0.94 6.81 -14.30
N SER A 39 0.31 7.98 -14.08
CA SER A 39 -0.90 8.41 -14.80
C SER A 39 -0.62 9.34 -15.98
N ILE A 40 0.53 10.03 -16.04
CA ILE A 40 0.83 11.02 -17.08
C ILE A 40 1.12 10.39 -18.46
N SER A 41 1.31 9.08 -18.53
CA SER A 41 1.47 8.40 -19.82
C SER A 41 0.20 8.39 -20.70
N ALA A 42 -0.95 8.80 -20.20
CA ALA A 42 -2.23 8.66 -20.90
C ALA A 42 -2.75 9.91 -21.65
N LEU A 43 -2.13 11.09 -21.53
CA LEU A 43 -2.71 12.33 -22.06
C LEU A 43 -1.70 13.27 -22.73
N LEU A 44 -1.07 12.87 -23.85
CA LEU A 44 -0.57 13.83 -24.84
C LEU A 44 -0.38 13.14 -26.20
N PHE A 45 -1.42 13.15 -27.01
CA PHE A 45 -1.30 13.01 -28.46
C PHE A 45 -0.87 14.35 -29.04
N VAL A 46 0.35 14.48 -29.51
CA VAL A 46 0.70 15.49 -30.51
C VAL A 46 1.72 14.89 -31.49
N SER A 47 1.24 14.76 -32.73
CA SER A 47 1.93 14.83 -34.03
C SER A 47 3.35 14.30 -34.15
N GLY A 48 3.46 13.28 -35.00
CA GLY A 48 4.70 12.65 -35.41
C GLY A 48 5.69 13.59 -36.15
N ILE A 49 6.93 13.41 -35.77
CA ILE A 49 8.10 13.70 -36.59
C ILE A 49 8.80 12.37 -36.76
N PRO A 50 9.11 11.90 -37.98
CA PRO A 50 9.88 10.69 -38.15
C PRO A 50 11.33 10.97 -37.76
N SER A 51 11.78 10.40 -36.62
CA SER A 51 13.19 10.39 -36.29
C SER A 51 13.89 9.28 -37.10
N SER A 52 14.98 9.62 -37.71
CA SER A 52 15.91 8.72 -38.39
C SER A 52 16.34 7.59 -37.45
N SER A 53 16.22 6.35 -37.90
CA SER A 53 16.72 5.17 -37.21
C SER A 53 18.25 5.23 -37.11
N GLN A 54 18.75 5.66 -35.97
CA GLN A 54 20.11 5.38 -35.55
C GLN A 54 20.07 3.96 -34.95
N ALA A 55 20.97 3.09 -35.38
CA ALA A 55 21.06 1.72 -34.83
C ALA A 55 21.21 1.80 -33.31
N ASP A 56 20.27 1.15 -32.61
CA ASP A 56 20.21 1.20 -31.16
C ASP A 56 21.45 0.53 -30.56
N GLU A 57 22.27 1.29 -29.84
CA GLU A 57 23.29 0.71 -28.98
C GLU A 57 22.57 -0.04 -27.85
N PRO A 58 22.93 -1.31 -27.59
CA PRO A 58 22.28 -2.07 -26.51
C PRO A 58 22.60 -1.46 -25.15
N LEU A 59 21.80 -1.80 -24.12
CA LEU A 59 22.10 -1.44 -22.73
C LEU A 59 23.55 -1.80 -22.38
N LYS A 60 24.27 -0.88 -21.77
CA LYS A 60 25.63 -1.11 -21.27
C LYS A 60 25.60 -2.07 -20.10
N MET A 61 26.35 -3.15 -20.20
CA MET A 61 26.42 -4.21 -19.18
C MET A 61 27.80 -4.21 -18.51
N GLY A 62 27.80 -4.45 -17.20
CA GLY A 62 28.99 -4.73 -16.43
C GLY A 62 29.49 -6.17 -16.59
N ASP A 63 30.49 -6.51 -15.81
CA ASP A 63 31.06 -7.87 -15.78
C ASP A 63 30.03 -8.89 -15.28
N SER A 64 30.22 -10.14 -15.67
CA SER A 64 29.36 -11.25 -15.27
C SER A 64 29.80 -11.83 -13.93
N GLU A 65 28.88 -12.01 -13.00
CA GLU A 65 29.10 -12.68 -11.72
C GLU A 65 28.11 -13.84 -11.49
N PRO A 66 28.48 -14.90 -10.75
CA PRO A 66 27.51 -15.94 -10.38
C PRO A 66 26.38 -15.38 -9.51
N PHE A 67 25.16 -15.80 -9.78
CA PHE A 67 24.00 -15.37 -9.00
C PHE A 67 22.97 -16.48 -8.85
N SER A 68 22.44 -16.60 -7.63
CA SER A 68 21.20 -17.33 -7.29
C SER A 68 20.62 -16.76 -6.00
N PHE A 69 19.36 -17.09 -5.70
CA PHE A 69 18.76 -16.71 -4.42
C PHE A 69 19.51 -17.31 -3.25
N ASP A 70 20.02 -18.55 -3.39
CA ASP A 70 20.83 -19.22 -2.37
C ASP A 70 22.18 -18.53 -2.09
N LEU A 71 22.72 -17.79 -3.05
CA LEU A 71 23.89 -16.92 -2.86
C LEU A 71 23.51 -15.56 -2.27
N LEU A 72 22.32 -15.03 -2.59
CA LEU A 72 21.87 -13.75 -2.06
C LEU A 72 21.56 -13.81 -0.56
N VAL A 73 20.97 -14.92 -0.08
CA VAL A 73 20.63 -15.09 1.32
C VAL A 73 21.83 -15.00 2.27
N PRO A 74 22.96 -15.73 2.08
CA PRO A 74 24.17 -15.54 2.87
C PRO A 74 24.75 -14.12 2.78
N ARG A 75 24.71 -13.49 1.59
CA ARG A 75 25.17 -12.10 1.39
C ARG A 75 24.36 -11.12 2.26
N ALA A 76 23.04 -11.29 2.34
CA ALA A 76 22.18 -10.49 3.22
C ALA A 76 22.49 -10.72 4.71
N LYS A 77 22.75 -11.98 5.10
CA LYS A 77 23.13 -12.34 6.48
C LYS A 77 24.49 -11.76 6.88
N GLU A 78 25.46 -11.83 6.01
CA GLU A 78 26.77 -11.21 6.20
C GLU A 78 26.65 -9.69 6.34
N ALA A 79 25.88 -9.04 5.45
CA ALA A 79 25.63 -7.60 5.55
C ALA A 79 24.98 -7.20 6.87
N ALA A 80 24.10 -8.03 7.44
CA ALA A 80 23.49 -7.77 8.75
C ALA A 80 24.48 -7.89 9.91
N SER A 81 25.54 -8.68 9.77
CA SER A 81 26.59 -8.83 10.79
C SER A 81 27.59 -7.67 10.82
N GLN A 82 27.60 -6.83 9.79
CA GLN A 82 28.50 -5.67 9.68
C GLN A 82 27.77 -4.40 10.13
N PRO A 83 28.51 -3.39 10.64
CA PRO A 83 27.94 -2.07 10.93
C PRO A 83 27.23 -1.47 9.70
N TYR A 84 26.14 -0.75 9.94
CA TYR A 84 25.45 -0.06 8.88
C TYR A 84 26.30 1.06 8.30
N ILE A 85 26.47 1.04 6.99
CA ILE A 85 27.12 2.12 6.23
C ILE A 85 26.04 2.85 5.46
N VAL A 86 25.91 4.15 5.72
CA VAL A 86 24.96 4.99 4.97
C VAL A 86 25.35 4.97 3.49
N PRO A 87 24.46 4.51 2.60
CA PRO A 87 24.75 4.54 1.17
C PRO A 87 25.09 5.94 0.68
N SER A 88 26.05 6.04 -0.24
CA SER A 88 26.38 7.32 -0.88
C SER A 88 25.15 7.88 -1.60
N THR A 89 24.91 9.16 -1.45
CA THR A 89 23.86 9.86 -2.17
C THR A 89 24.45 10.67 -3.32
N LEU A 90 23.66 10.88 -4.35
CA LEU A 90 24.00 11.81 -5.44
C LEU A 90 24.06 13.26 -4.92
N SER A 91 24.60 14.18 -5.72
CA SER A 91 24.67 15.59 -5.38
C SER A 91 23.33 16.15 -4.88
N ALA A 92 23.25 16.46 -3.59
CA ALA A 92 22.03 16.97 -2.97
C ALA A 92 21.58 18.31 -3.61
N GLU A 93 22.51 19.13 -4.08
CA GLU A 93 22.21 20.40 -4.75
C GLU A 93 21.50 20.16 -6.10
N VAL A 94 21.97 19.20 -6.89
CA VAL A 94 21.36 18.84 -8.17
C VAL A 94 20.02 18.18 -7.96
N LEU A 95 19.95 17.23 -7.01
CA LEU A 95 18.71 16.53 -6.69
C LEU A 95 17.60 17.47 -6.17
N ALA A 96 17.96 18.51 -5.41
CA ALA A 96 17.00 19.50 -4.92
C ALA A 96 16.29 20.26 -6.07
N LYS A 97 16.97 20.44 -7.20
CA LYS A 97 16.43 21.07 -8.42
C LYS A 97 15.58 20.11 -9.27
N LEU A 98 15.69 18.79 -9.04
CA LEU A 98 14.87 17.76 -9.69
C LEU A 98 13.60 17.52 -8.86
N ASP A 99 12.81 18.58 -8.72
CA ASP A 99 11.49 18.52 -8.12
C ASP A 99 10.51 17.73 -8.98
N TYR A 100 9.25 17.76 -8.63
CA TYR A 100 8.21 17.02 -9.34
C TYR A 100 8.13 17.38 -10.82
N ASP A 101 8.07 18.69 -11.14
CA ASP A 101 7.89 19.16 -12.51
C ASP A 101 9.12 18.89 -13.39
N ALA A 102 10.32 19.08 -12.82
CA ALA A 102 11.56 18.82 -13.52
C ALA A 102 11.77 17.30 -13.76
N HIS A 103 11.46 16.48 -12.76
CA HIS A 103 11.55 15.02 -12.86
C HIS A 103 10.50 14.44 -13.81
N GLY A 104 9.29 14.97 -13.84
CA GLY A 104 8.21 14.56 -14.73
C GLY A 104 8.51 14.75 -16.22
N LYS A 105 9.49 15.60 -16.54
CA LYS A 105 9.98 15.80 -17.92
C LYS A 105 11.05 14.80 -18.35
N ILE A 106 11.55 13.97 -17.42
CA ILE A 106 12.54 12.93 -17.72
C ILE A 106 11.80 11.64 -18.06
N ARG A 107 11.98 11.12 -19.26
CA ARG A 107 11.33 9.91 -19.73
C ARG A 107 12.38 8.87 -20.14
N PHE A 108 12.17 7.62 -19.70
CA PHE A 108 12.99 6.52 -20.21
C PHE A 108 12.58 6.21 -21.65
N LYS A 109 13.57 6.06 -22.51
CA LYS A 109 13.34 5.78 -23.94
C LYS A 109 13.00 4.30 -24.15
N PRO A 110 11.84 3.96 -24.75
CA PRO A 110 11.40 2.58 -24.91
C PRO A 110 12.37 1.66 -25.68
N GLU A 111 13.17 2.22 -26.58
CA GLU A 111 14.19 1.48 -27.35
C GLU A 111 15.29 0.87 -26.48
N TYR A 112 15.53 1.41 -25.30
CA TYR A 112 16.47 0.86 -24.30
C TYR A 112 15.78 -0.03 -23.25
N ALA A 113 14.48 -0.31 -23.37
CA ALA A 113 13.81 -1.17 -22.38
C ALA A 113 14.43 -2.57 -22.38
N LEU A 114 14.77 -3.07 -21.19
CA LEU A 114 15.24 -4.44 -21.06
C LEU A 114 14.14 -5.39 -21.53
N PHE A 115 14.47 -6.38 -22.37
CA PHE A 115 13.55 -7.33 -23.01
C PHE A 115 12.53 -6.70 -23.98
N ALA A 116 12.79 -5.51 -24.53
CA ALA A 116 11.95 -4.90 -25.56
C ALA A 116 11.76 -5.81 -26.79
N GLU A 117 12.84 -6.51 -27.19
CA GLU A 117 12.84 -7.47 -28.29
C GLU A 117 12.73 -8.94 -27.84
N GLY A 118 12.68 -9.19 -26.53
CA GLY A 118 12.65 -10.50 -25.87
C GLY A 118 13.96 -10.78 -25.12
N PRO A 119 14.05 -11.90 -24.38
CA PRO A 119 12.99 -12.87 -24.09
C PRO A 119 11.88 -12.28 -23.18
N GLY A 120 10.75 -12.98 -23.11
CA GLY A 120 9.59 -12.59 -22.31
C GLY A 120 8.68 -11.60 -23.01
N GLN A 121 7.53 -11.32 -22.42
CA GLN A 121 6.54 -10.42 -23.00
C GLN A 121 6.47 -9.04 -22.31
N PHE A 122 7.08 -8.87 -21.13
CA PHE A 122 6.98 -7.65 -20.32
C PHE A 122 8.31 -6.90 -20.32
N PRO A 123 8.48 -5.87 -21.17
CA PRO A 123 9.67 -5.01 -21.13
C PRO A 123 9.81 -4.31 -19.78
N ILE A 124 11.06 -3.99 -19.42
CA ILE A 124 11.37 -3.27 -18.18
C ILE A 124 11.97 -1.92 -18.53
N THR A 125 11.44 -0.86 -17.94
CA THR A 125 11.97 0.50 -18.03
C THR A 125 12.41 0.99 -16.65
N PHE A 126 13.29 1.98 -16.62
CA PHE A 126 13.95 2.42 -15.39
C PHE A 126 13.61 3.85 -15.05
N PHE A 127 13.57 4.15 -13.74
CA PHE A 127 13.36 5.50 -13.24
C PHE A 127 14.69 6.22 -13.02
N HIS A 128 14.72 7.49 -13.40
CA HIS A 128 15.84 8.36 -13.10
C HIS A 128 15.78 8.82 -11.62
N PRO A 129 16.91 8.97 -10.93
CA PRO A 129 16.95 9.58 -9.61
C PRO A 129 16.44 11.03 -9.61
N GLY A 130 15.90 11.48 -8.48
CA GLY A 130 15.38 12.83 -8.30
C GLY A 130 15.26 13.21 -6.83
N LYS A 131 14.72 14.39 -6.57
CA LYS A 131 14.55 14.94 -5.21
C LYS A 131 13.86 13.96 -4.26
N PHE A 132 12.83 13.27 -4.75
CA PHE A 132 12.03 12.35 -3.94
C PHE A 132 12.61 10.92 -3.92
N PHE A 133 13.50 10.59 -4.86
CA PHE A 133 14.17 9.30 -4.99
C PHE A 133 15.68 9.50 -5.11
N PRO A 134 16.32 9.99 -4.02
CA PRO A 134 17.72 10.43 -4.08
C PRO A 134 18.74 9.30 -4.01
N LYS A 135 18.31 8.10 -3.63
CA LYS A 135 19.18 6.95 -3.42
C LYS A 135 19.17 6.07 -4.67
N PRO A 136 20.32 5.89 -5.33
CA PRO A 136 20.39 5.01 -6.49
C PRO A 136 20.29 3.54 -6.08
N VAL A 137 19.64 2.75 -6.93
CA VAL A 137 19.60 1.29 -6.87
C VAL A 137 20.42 0.70 -8.01
N ARG A 138 21.03 -0.46 -7.77
CA ARG A 138 21.77 -1.22 -8.79
C ARG A 138 20.85 -2.29 -9.37
N LEU A 139 20.83 -2.38 -10.69
CA LEU A 139 19.97 -3.27 -11.45
C LEU A 139 20.81 -4.29 -12.22
N TYR A 140 20.37 -5.55 -12.23
CA TYR A 140 21.07 -6.65 -12.86
C TYR A 140 20.09 -7.49 -13.67
N VAL A 141 20.58 -8.05 -14.78
CA VAL A 141 19.90 -9.12 -15.49
C VAL A 141 20.57 -10.45 -15.19
N VAL A 142 19.78 -11.49 -14.93
CA VAL A 142 20.26 -12.85 -14.66
C VAL A 142 19.90 -13.75 -15.83
N ASP A 143 20.89 -14.38 -16.43
CA ASP A 143 20.68 -15.44 -17.42
C ASP A 143 21.46 -16.69 -17.00
N LYS A 144 20.70 -17.79 -16.81
CA LYS A 144 21.27 -19.10 -16.46
C LYS A 144 22.26 -19.09 -15.28
N GLY A 145 21.91 -18.33 -14.22
CA GLY A 145 22.71 -18.23 -13.01
C GLY A 145 23.90 -17.28 -13.10
N ALA A 146 24.00 -16.48 -14.14
CA ALA A 146 24.98 -15.41 -14.30
C ALA A 146 24.29 -14.05 -14.31
N ALA A 147 24.68 -13.15 -13.41
CA ALA A 147 24.19 -11.78 -13.31
C ALA A 147 25.14 -10.81 -14.00
N LYS A 148 24.58 -9.82 -14.71
CA LYS A 148 25.34 -8.67 -15.25
C LYS A 148 24.65 -7.39 -14.82
N GLU A 149 25.41 -6.43 -14.30
CA GLU A 149 24.88 -5.12 -13.92
C GLU A 149 24.47 -4.32 -15.17
N ILE A 150 23.33 -3.69 -15.11
CA ILE A 150 22.88 -2.70 -16.10
C ILE A 150 23.48 -1.36 -15.69
N LEU A 151 24.46 -0.88 -16.45
CA LEU A 151 25.14 0.36 -16.15
C LEU A 151 24.28 1.55 -16.59
N TYR A 152 24.20 2.56 -15.72
CA TYR A 152 23.48 3.78 -16.07
C TYR A 152 24.15 4.52 -17.23
N ASP A 153 23.33 4.98 -18.17
CA ASP A 153 23.72 5.94 -19.19
C ASP A 153 22.64 7.02 -19.34
N GLN A 154 23.06 8.26 -19.41
CA GLN A 154 22.16 9.39 -19.62
C GLN A 154 21.41 9.29 -20.96
N ALA A 155 22.01 8.64 -21.95
CA ALA A 155 21.41 8.41 -23.28
C ALA A 155 20.11 7.62 -23.23
N TYR A 156 19.87 6.83 -22.17
CA TYR A 156 18.62 6.07 -21.97
C TYR A 156 17.41 6.94 -21.67
N PHE A 157 17.64 8.21 -21.35
CA PHE A 157 16.57 9.12 -20.94
C PHE A 157 16.42 10.27 -21.95
N ASP A 158 15.18 10.56 -22.27
CA ASP A 158 14.79 11.80 -22.93
C ASP A 158 14.54 12.85 -21.84
N MET A 159 15.25 13.98 -21.93
CA MET A 159 15.17 15.07 -20.97
C MET A 159 15.49 16.42 -21.63
N PRO A 160 14.87 17.52 -21.18
CA PRO A 160 15.16 18.86 -21.68
C PRO A 160 16.65 19.20 -21.67
N GLU A 161 17.10 20.07 -22.59
CA GLU A 161 18.51 20.49 -22.67
C GLU A 161 18.97 21.22 -21.39
N ASP A 162 18.07 21.93 -20.74
CA ASP A 162 18.29 22.65 -19.48
C ASP A 162 18.02 21.81 -18.23
N SER A 163 17.72 20.53 -18.37
CA SER A 163 17.41 19.67 -17.22
C SER A 163 18.59 19.59 -16.23
N PRO A 164 18.37 19.84 -14.93
CA PRO A 164 19.40 19.66 -13.91
C PRO A 164 19.99 18.24 -13.89
N ALA A 165 19.22 17.22 -14.31
CA ALA A 165 19.66 15.83 -14.37
C ALA A 165 20.91 15.63 -15.24
N ARG A 166 21.12 16.48 -16.26
CA ARG A 166 22.31 16.42 -17.12
C ARG A 166 23.63 16.67 -16.38
N GLN A 167 23.57 17.25 -15.18
CA GLN A 167 24.74 17.49 -14.32
C GLN A 167 25.15 16.22 -13.54
N LEU A 168 24.31 15.18 -13.51
CA LEU A 168 24.59 13.90 -12.87
C LEU A 168 25.32 12.99 -13.86
N THR A 169 26.64 12.91 -13.78
CA THR A 169 27.48 12.22 -14.76
C THR A 169 28.18 10.97 -14.23
N GLN A 170 28.30 10.82 -12.90
CA GLN A 170 29.05 9.71 -12.28
C GLN A 170 28.26 9.09 -11.14
N GLY A 171 28.32 7.75 -11.03
CA GLY A 171 27.70 6.98 -9.95
C GLY A 171 26.17 7.13 -9.87
N VAL A 172 25.51 7.48 -10.99
CA VAL A 172 24.12 7.90 -10.97
C VAL A 172 23.20 6.74 -10.67
N GLY A 173 23.34 5.58 -11.24
CA GLY A 173 22.41 4.47 -11.05
C GLY A 173 20.96 4.84 -11.41
N PHE A 174 20.02 4.00 -11.00
CA PHE A 174 18.59 4.17 -11.25
C PHE A 174 17.84 4.38 -9.92
N ALA A 175 16.65 4.98 -9.93
CA ALA A 175 15.83 5.13 -8.73
C ALA A 175 14.92 3.91 -8.49
N GLY A 176 14.73 3.08 -9.49
CA GLY A 176 13.84 1.94 -9.49
C GLY A 176 13.49 1.52 -10.91
N PHE A 177 12.44 0.71 -11.03
CA PHE A 177 12.01 0.15 -12.31
C PHE A 177 10.51 -0.10 -12.34
N ARG A 178 10.00 -0.36 -13.56
CA ARG A 178 8.63 -0.81 -13.80
C ARG A 178 8.58 -1.85 -14.92
N PHE A 179 7.68 -2.81 -14.76
CA PHE A 179 7.31 -3.72 -15.85
C PHE A 179 6.22 -3.08 -16.68
N GLN A 180 6.46 -3.06 -17.96
CA GLN A 180 5.51 -2.58 -18.96
C GLN A 180 4.49 -3.67 -19.29
N GLU A 181 3.34 -3.28 -19.86
CA GLU A 181 2.36 -4.23 -20.38
C GLU A 181 2.97 -5.09 -21.50
N SER A 182 2.26 -6.14 -21.89
CA SER A 182 2.76 -7.13 -22.83
C SER A 182 3.07 -6.53 -24.21
N ARG A 183 4.31 -6.71 -24.69
CA ARG A 183 4.72 -6.35 -26.06
C ARG A 183 4.05 -7.22 -27.14
N THR A 184 3.56 -8.41 -26.76
CA THR A 184 2.86 -9.35 -27.64
C THR A 184 1.33 -9.24 -27.55
N GLY A 185 0.81 -8.39 -26.66
CA GLY A 185 -0.61 -8.15 -26.49
C GLY A 185 -1.22 -7.26 -27.58
N ASP A 186 -2.51 -6.89 -27.39
CA ASP A 186 -3.20 -6.01 -28.34
C ASP A 186 -2.73 -4.56 -28.15
N GLN A 187 -1.69 -4.17 -28.91
CA GLN A 187 -1.07 -2.85 -28.86
C GLN A 187 -2.02 -1.70 -29.27
N LYS A 188 -3.15 -2.01 -29.91
CA LYS A 188 -4.17 -0.98 -30.19
C LYS A 188 -4.96 -0.61 -28.95
N LYS A 189 -5.00 -1.50 -27.95
CA LYS A 189 -5.67 -1.26 -26.68
C LYS A 189 -4.71 -0.77 -25.61
N LEU A 190 -3.54 -1.41 -25.50
CA LEU A 190 -2.54 -1.12 -24.46
C LEU A 190 -1.14 -1.14 -25.10
N ASP A 191 -0.68 0.00 -25.59
CA ASP A 191 0.70 0.11 -26.02
C ASP A 191 1.64 0.04 -24.80
N TRP A 192 2.45 -1.01 -24.75
CA TRP A 192 3.38 -1.26 -23.64
C TRP A 192 4.34 -0.09 -23.37
N ARG A 193 4.65 0.72 -24.37
CA ARG A 193 5.57 1.87 -24.23
C ARG A 193 5.03 2.92 -23.27
N ASN A 194 3.71 2.96 -23.09
CA ASN A 194 2.99 3.96 -22.31
C ASN A 194 2.21 3.37 -21.14
N ASN A 195 2.23 2.05 -20.96
CA ASN A 195 1.44 1.37 -19.94
C ASN A 195 2.31 0.39 -19.15
N ASP A 196 2.39 0.60 -17.86
CA ASP A 196 3.05 -0.27 -16.90
C ASP A 196 2.03 -0.90 -15.94
N TRP A 197 2.37 -2.04 -15.37
CA TRP A 197 1.48 -2.78 -14.49
C TRP A 197 2.04 -3.03 -13.08
N THR A 198 3.33 -2.88 -12.86
CA THR A 198 3.96 -2.91 -11.53
C THR A 198 5.20 -2.04 -11.50
N ALA A 199 5.47 -1.43 -10.37
CA ALA A 199 6.61 -0.55 -10.16
C ALA A 199 7.24 -0.75 -8.78
N PHE A 200 8.57 -0.69 -8.74
CA PHE A 200 9.39 -0.65 -7.54
C PHE A 200 10.14 0.67 -7.53
N LEU A 201 9.85 1.53 -6.57
CA LEU A 201 10.39 2.89 -6.55
C LEU A 201 10.45 3.44 -5.12
N GLY A 202 11.66 3.84 -4.72
CA GLY A 202 11.92 4.46 -3.42
C GLY A 202 11.87 3.52 -2.22
N ALA A 203 12.87 3.56 -1.36
CA ALA A 203 13.04 2.67 -0.22
C ALA A 203 12.71 1.19 -0.57
N ALA A 204 11.82 0.56 0.17
CA ALA A 204 11.37 -0.81 -0.12
C ALA A 204 9.89 -0.85 -0.58
N TYR A 205 9.42 0.20 -1.26
CA TYR A 205 8.04 0.29 -1.75
C TYR A 205 7.88 -0.33 -3.13
N PHE A 206 6.74 -0.97 -3.32
CA PHE A 206 6.31 -1.46 -4.62
C PHE A 206 4.79 -1.50 -4.70
N ARG A 207 4.27 -1.49 -5.91
CA ARG A 207 2.84 -1.51 -6.18
C ARG A 207 2.54 -2.14 -7.53
N ALA A 208 1.30 -2.57 -7.70
CA ALA A 208 0.79 -3.06 -8.96
C ALA A 208 -0.62 -2.51 -9.23
N ILE A 209 -1.02 -2.55 -10.49
CA ILE A 209 -2.41 -2.28 -10.86
C ILE A 209 -3.29 -3.48 -10.49
N GLY A 210 -4.55 -3.21 -10.19
CA GLY A 210 -5.56 -4.26 -10.03
C GLY A 210 -6.24 -4.66 -11.33
N GLU A 211 -7.37 -5.35 -11.22
CA GLU A 211 -8.20 -5.77 -12.36
C GLU A 211 -8.80 -4.59 -13.13
N LEU A 212 -8.95 -3.43 -12.49
CA LEU A 212 -9.58 -2.23 -13.04
C LEU A 212 -8.57 -1.24 -13.64
N TYR A 213 -7.34 -1.68 -13.88
CA TYR A 213 -6.26 -0.92 -14.55
C TYR A 213 -5.95 0.42 -13.89
N GLN A 214 -5.94 0.46 -12.55
CA GLN A 214 -5.58 1.63 -11.78
C GLN A 214 -4.62 1.28 -10.65
N TYR A 215 -3.66 2.16 -10.39
CA TYR A 215 -2.85 2.13 -9.19
C TYR A 215 -3.62 2.69 -8.00
N GLY A 216 -3.23 2.28 -6.81
CA GLY A 216 -3.75 2.79 -5.55
C GLY A 216 -2.73 2.59 -4.44
N LEU A 217 -3.10 1.81 -3.45
CA LEU A 217 -2.29 1.45 -2.31
C LEU A 217 -0.97 0.77 -2.72
N SER A 218 0.01 0.82 -1.83
CA SER A 218 1.35 0.25 -2.01
C SER A 218 1.62 -0.85 -1.00
N ALA A 219 2.51 -1.79 -1.34
CA ALA A 219 3.16 -2.68 -0.39
C ALA A 219 4.58 -2.21 -0.09
N ARG A 220 5.14 -2.69 1.01
CA ARG A 220 6.54 -2.48 1.39
C ARG A 220 7.23 -3.81 1.65
N GLY A 221 8.54 -3.88 1.49
CA GLY A 221 9.31 -5.05 1.92
C GLY A 221 9.10 -5.34 3.42
N ILE A 222 9.31 -4.32 4.23
CA ILE A 222 9.14 -4.39 5.69
C ILE A 222 8.74 -3.02 6.24
N ALA A 223 8.11 -2.99 7.43
CA ALA A 223 7.83 -1.76 8.16
C ALA A 223 8.40 -1.85 9.58
N LEU A 224 9.22 -0.89 9.96
CA LEU A 224 9.93 -0.91 11.24
C LEU A 224 9.56 0.35 12.04
N ASP A 225 9.08 0.14 13.26
CA ASP A 225 8.74 1.17 14.23
C ASP A 225 7.73 2.23 13.72
N VAL A 226 6.77 1.81 12.86
CA VAL A 226 5.70 2.68 12.36
C VAL A 226 4.91 3.28 13.50
N ALA A 227 4.76 4.60 13.52
CA ALA A 227 3.97 5.35 14.49
C ALA A 227 4.29 4.99 15.96
N GLN A 228 5.56 4.77 16.27
CA GLN A 228 6.02 4.62 17.65
C GLN A 228 6.29 5.99 18.26
N PRO A 229 5.75 6.31 19.48
CA PRO A 229 5.90 7.63 20.08
C PRO A 229 7.36 7.98 20.40
N GLU A 230 8.17 7.00 20.74
CA GLU A 230 9.55 7.20 21.25
C GLU A 230 10.64 6.89 20.22
N ARG A 231 10.25 6.39 19.03
CA ARG A 231 11.19 5.99 17.98
C ARG A 231 10.75 6.52 16.63
N ALA A 232 11.71 6.99 15.84
CA ALA A 232 11.46 7.32 14.45
C ALA A 232 11.25 6.03 13.64
N GLU A 233 10.30 6.05 12.73
CA GLU A 233 10.12 4.97 11.74
C GLU A 233 11.38 4.81 10.91
N GLU A 234 11.83 3.55 10.75
CA GLU A 234 12.96 3.22 9.90
C GLU A 234 12.46 2.73 8.53
N PHE A 235 13.09 3.23 7.47
CA PHE A 235 12.82 2.85 6.09
C PHE A 235 14.05 2.16 5.49
N PRO A 236 14.16 0.83 5.58
CA PRO A 236 15.16 0.08 4.83
C PRO A 236 14.96 0.26 3.34
N ASP A 237 16.05 0.26 2.57
CA ASP A 237 16.02 0.41 1.12
C ASP A 237 16.24 -0.93 0.43
N PHE A 238 15.52 -1.17 -0.67
CA PHE A 238 16.02 -2.10 -1.67
C PHE A 238 17.15 -1.42 -2.42
N THR A 239 18.35 -1.98 -2.30
CA THR A 239 19.58 -1.38 -2.86
C THR A 239 20.00 -2.03 -4.18
N HIS A 240 19.62 -3.27 -4.39
CA HIS A 240 19.95 -4.05 -5.58
C HIS A 240 18.72 -4.85 -6.02
N PHE A 241 18.55 -4.98 -7.34
CA PHE A 241 17.54 -5.83 -7.95
C PHE A 241 18.15 -6.68 -9.05
N TRP A 242 17.68 -7.92 -9.18
CA TRP A 242 18.06 -8.85 -10.23
C TRP A 242 16.81 -9.33 -10.95
N PHE A 243 16.79 -9.19 -12.27
CA PHE A 243 15.71 -9.64 -13.14
C PHE A 243 16.10 -10.96 -13.77
N GLU A 244 15.33 -12.01 -13.52
CA GLU A 244 15.56 -13.30 -14.18
C GLU A 244 15.12 -13.22 -15.65
N SER A 245 15.97 -13.68 -16.56
CA SER A 245 15.63 -13.77 -17.98
C SER A 245 14.50 -14.78 -18.17
N PRO A 246 13.38 -14.40 -18.81
CA PRO A 246 12.28 -15.32 -19.03
C PRO A 246 12.64 -16.45 -19.98
N ASP A 247 12.20 -17.66 -19.69
CA ASP A 247 12.40 -18.85 -20.54
C ASP A 247 11.50 -18.85 -21.79
N SER A 248 10.44 -18.06 -21.82
CA SER A 248 9.45 -18.03 -22.88
C SER A 248 8.98 -16.62 -23.19
N ASN A 249 8.78 -16.33 -24.48
CA ASN A 249 8.22 -15.07 -24.96
C ASN A 249 6.73 -14.85 -24.60
N THR A 250 6.05 -15.85 -24.07
CA THR A 250 4.62 -15.83 -23.73
C THR A 250 4.35 -16.03 -22.24
N SER A 251 5.41 -16.09 -21.42
CA SER A 251 5.24 -16.21 -19.96
C SER A 251 4.49 -15.00 -19.41
N ASP A 252 3.44 -15.23 -18.63
CA ASP A 252 2.68 -14.23 -17.89
C ASP A 252 3.27 -13.93 -16.49
N SER A 253 4.44 -14.50 -16.21
CA SER A 253 5.15 -14.35 -14.95
C SER A 253 6.57 -13.83 -15.15
N VAL A 254 7.03 -13.09 -14.15
CA VAL A 254 8.39 -12.55 -14.04
C VAL A 254 8.96 -12.84 -12.64
N VAL A 255 10.27 -12.98 -12.53
CA VAL A 255 10.96 -13.17 -11.24
C VAL A 255 11.93 -12.01 -11.02
N VAL A 256 11.84 -11.42 -9.84
CA VAL A 256 12.73 -10.36 -9.36
C VAL A 256 13.31 -10.75 -8.02
N TYR A 257 14.61 -10.57 -7.85
CA TYR A 257 15.25 -10.68 -6.55
C TYR A 257 15.65 -9.29 -6.07
N ALA A 258 15.69 -9.08 -4.75
CA ALA A 258 16.08 -7.82 -4.17
C ALA A 258 16.92 -8.00 -2.89
N LEU A 259 17.88 -7.11 -2.68
CA LEU A 259 18.63 -6.97 -1.44
C LEU A 259 18.09 -5.78 -0.65
N LEU A 260 17.51 -6.07 0.52
CA LEU A 260 17.08 -5.08 1.49
C LEU A 260 18.26 -4.72 2.41
N TYR A 261 18.47 -3.42 2.64
CA TYR A 261 19.54 -2.93 3.49
C TYR A 261 19.08 -1.73 4.31
N GLY A 262 19.21 -1.81 5.63
CA GLY A 262 18.83 -0.77 6.57
C GLY A 262 19.66 -0.77 7.84
N PRO A 263 19.53 0.25 8.68
CA PRO A 263 20.21 0.34 9.98
C PRO A 263 19.96 -0.85 10.88
N SER A 264 18.73 -1.33 10.98
CA SER A 264 18.33 -2.40 11.90
C SER A 264 18.13 -3.77 11.23
N ILE A 265 18.15 -3.84 9.89
CA ILE A 265 17.81 -5.06 9.16
C ILE A 265 18.53 -5.16 7.80
N CYS A 266 18.84 -6.40 7.40
CA CYS A 266 19.14 -6.75 6.01
C CYS A 266 18.23 -7.90 5.57
N GLY A 267 18.02 -8.05 4.26
CA GLY A 267 17.18 -9.12 3.76
C GLY A 267 17.40 -9.46 2.31
N ALA A 268 17.17 -10.72 1.97
CA ALA A 268 17.08 -11.22 0.61
C ALA A 268 15.61 -11.50 0.28
N TYR A 269 15.13 -10.98 -0.84
CA TYR A 269 13.77 -11.16 -1.33
C TYR A 269 13.77 -11.82 -2.70
N ARG A 270 12.78 -12.67 -2.92
CA ARG A 270 12.39 -13.20 -4.22
C ARG A 270 10.92 -12.90 -4.44
N PHE A 271 10.60 -12.26 -5.54
CA PHE A 271 9.23 -11.96 -5.99
C PHE A 271 8.96 -12.78 -7.25
N ALA A 272 8.03 -13.73 -7.20
CA ALA A 272 7.48 -14.37 -8.38
C ALA A 272 6.14 -13.68 -8.67
N ILE A 273 6.08 -12.94 -9.77
CA ILE A 273 4.99 -12.01 -10.06
C ILE A 273 4.25 -12.49 -11.30
N GLN A 274 2.95 -12.68 -11.18
CA GLN A 274 2.08 -13.11 -12.27
C GLN A 274 1.12 -11.99 -12.65
N ARG A 275 1.09 -11.67 -13.94
CA ARG A 275 0.15 -10.73 -14.57
C ARG A 275 -1.02 -11.50 -15.16
N GLY A 276 -2.17 -11.47 -14.49
CA GLY A 276 -3.43 -12.06 -14.95
C GLY A 276 -4.52 -11.00 -15.09
N LYS A 277 -5.72 -11.25 -14.59
CA LYS A 277 -6.76 -10.22 -14.46
C LYS A 277 -6.29 -9.07 -13.57
N GLY A 278 -5.69 -9.41 -12.42
CA GLY A 278 -4.95 -8.51 -11.56
C GLY A 278 -3.48 -8.91 -11.51
N VAL A 279 -2.82 -8.67 -10.39
CA VAL A 279 -1.42 -9.04 -10.16
C VAL A 279 -1.32 -9.87 -8.89
N ILE A 280 -0.67 -11.03 -8.98
CA ILE A 280 -0.36 -11.87 -7.83
C ILE A 280 1.15 -11.94 -7.69
N MET A 281 1.67 -11.61 -6.49
CA MET A 281 3.10 -11.74 -6.18
C MET A 281 3.28 -12.76 -5.06
N GLU A 282 3.98 -13.86 -5.34
CA GLU A 282 4.49 -14.72 -4.30
C GLU A 282 5.84 -14.19 -3.84
N VAL A 283 5.94 -13.90 -2.55
CA VAL A 283 7.13 -13.33 -1.92
C VAL A 283 7.77 -14.37 -1.02
N GLU A 284 9.07 -14.58 -1.22
CA GLU A 284 9.94 -15.29 -0.31
C GLU A 284 10.96 -14.30 0.25
N ALA A 285 11.05 -14.21 1.59
CA ALA A 285 11.96 -13.28 2.26
C ALA A 285 12.78 -13.99 3.33
N ALA A 286 14.08 -13.71 3.31
CA ALA A 286 15.03 -14.10 4.35
C ALA A 286 15.56 -12.82 5.01
N LEU A 287 15.15 -12.57 6.26
CA LEU A 287 15.44 -11.33 6.98
C LEU A 287 16.37 -11.60 8.15
N PHE A 288 17.31 -10.69 8.37
CA PHE A 288 18.34 -10.78 9.39
C PHE A 288 18.40 -9.49 10.17
N MET A 289 18.12 -9.56 11.48
CA MET A 289 18.11 -8.39 12.35
C MET A 289 19.51 -7.99 12.77
N ARG A 290 19.83 -6.70 12.57
CA ARG A 290 21.05 -6.04 13.04
C ARG A 290 20.80 -5.25 14.32
N GLY A 291 19.63 -4.64 14.44
CA GLY A 291 19.21 -3.80 15.55
C GLY A 291 17.93 -4.26 16.22
N GLU A 292 17.59 -3.65 17.35
CA GLU A 292 16.31 -3.84 18.03
C GLU A 292 15.22 -3.02 17.40
N VAL A 293 14.04 -3.62 17.25
CA VAL A 293 12.83 -3.02 16.69
C VAL A 293 11.65 -3.29 17.62
N GLN A 294 10.90 -2.27 17.98
CA GLN A 294 9.73 -2.43 18.86
C GLN A 294 8.50 -2.90 18.07
N ARG A 295 8.31 -2.38 16.84
CA ARG A 295 7.22 -2.78 15.97
C ARG A 295 7.78 -3.32 14.66
N PHE A 296 7.81 -4.64 14.55
CA PHE A 296 8.30 -5.36 13.39
C PHE A 296 7.12 -5.77 12.50
N GLY A 297 6.86 -4.99 11.45
CA GLY A 297 5.70 -5.17 10.57
C GLY A 297 6.02 -5.97 9.32
N ILE A 298 5.48 -7.19 9.24
CA ILE A 298 5.60 -8.12 8.11
C ILE A 298 4.49 -7.85 7.09
N ALA A 299 4.82 -7.95 5.79
CA ALA A 299 3.93 -7.74 4.65
C ALA A 299 3.08 -6.46 4.77
N PRO A 300 3.73 -5.29 4.99
CA PRO A 300 3.00 -4.07 5.23
C PRO A 300 2.36 -3.52 3.96
N ILE A 301 1.15 -2.98 4.14
CA ILE A 301 0.36 -2.27 3.14
C ILE A 301 0.27 -0.81 3.56
N SER A 302 0.47 0.12 2.64
CA SER A 302 0.26 1.55 2.84
C SER A 302 -0.83 2.06 1.92
N SER A 303 -1.78 2.82 2.46
CA SER A 303 -2.93 3.36 1.74
C SER A 303 -3.27 4.77 2.21
N MET A 304 -4.22 5.39 1.55
CA MET A 304 -4.74 6.71 1.90
C MET A 304 -6.23 6.60 2.25
N TYR A 305 -6.61 7.28 3.33
CA TYR A 305 -8.00 7.53 3.69
C TYR A 305 -8.11 8.94 4.27
N TRP A 306 -8.80 9.82 3.56
CA TRP A 306 -9.07 11.16 4.05
C TRP A 306 -10.46 11.24 4.67
N PHE A 307 -11.51 10.94 3.92
CA PHE A 307 -12.89 10.85 4.42
C PHE A 307 -13.77 9.98 3.52
N SER A 308 -14.86 9.48 4.10
CA SER A 308 -15.98 8.83 3.40
C SER A 308 -17.31 9.42 3.90
N GLU A 309 -18.45 8.81 3.52
CA GLU A 309 -19.78 9.23 3.96
C GLU A 309 -19.92 9.32 5.49
N GLN A 310 -19.12 8.55 6.24
CA GLN A 310 -19.10 8.56 7.70
C GLN A 310 -18.56 9.87 8.27
N THR A 311 -17.53 10.43 7.65
CA THR A 311 -16.73 11.53 8.19
C THR A 311 -16.76 12.79 7.31
N LYS A 312 -17.57 12.82 6.26
CA LYS A 312 -17.70 13.95 5.32
C LYS A 312 -17.86 15.31 6.00
N LYS A 313 -18.50 15.38 7.16
CA LYS A 313 -18.71 16.62 7.92
C LYS A 313 -17.41 17.29 8.38
N THR A 314 -16.33 16.53 8.49
CA THR A 314 -15.02 17.02 8.93
C THR A 314 -14.13 17.47 7.78
N ALA A 315 -14.54 17.20 6.52
CA ALA A 315 -13.79 17.53 5.33
C ALA A 315 -14.49 18.62 4.50
N ALA A 316 -13.78 19.71 4.23
CA ALA A 316 -14.24 20.79 3.34
C ALA A 316 -13.77 20.49 1.91
N ASP A 317 -14.39 19.53 1.25
CA ASP A 317 -14.11 19.12 -0.13
C ASP A 317 -15.41 18.98 -0.92
N TRP A 318 -15.35 19.14 -2.25
CA TRP A 318 -16.52 19.02 -3.13
C TRP A 318 -16.92 17.57 -3.40
N ARG A 319 -15.95 16.64 -3.32
CA ARG A 319 -16.17 15.20 -3.53
C ARG A 319 -16.91 14.59 -2.35
N PRO A 320 -17.77 13.60 -2.54
CA PRO A 320 -18.42 12.89 -1.43
C PRO A 320 -17.42 12.11 -0.57
N GLU A 321 -16.49 11.41 -1.20
CA GLU A 321 -15.48 10.55 -0.55
C GLU A 321 -14.12 10.67 -1.21
N VAL A 322 -13.04 10.49 -0.43
CA VAL A 322 -11.66 10.51 -0.92
C VAL A 322 -10.84 9.49 -0.16
N HIS A 323 -10.61 8.33 -0.76
CA HIS A 323 -9.79 7.26 -0.19
C HIS A 323 -9.39 6.21 -1.24
N ASP A 324 -8.28 5.50 -0.99
CA ASP A 324 -7.84 4.36 -1.80
C ASP A 324 -8.36 3.03 -1.29
N SER A 325 -8.77 3.00 -0.03
CA SER A 325 -9.30 1.81 0.63
C SER A 325 -10.39 2.21 1.60
N ASP A 326 -11.49 1.45 1.64
CA ASP A 326 -12.60 1.64 2.57
C ASP A 326 -12.31 1.07 3.95
N GLY A 327 -11.64 -0.07 4.00
CA GLY A 327 -11.51 -0.81 5.23
C GLY A 327 -10.45 -1.90 5.22
N LEU A 328 -10.16 -2.37 6.43
CA LEU A 328 -9.33 -3.54 6.68
C LEU A 328 -10.23 -4.78 6.79
N ALA A 329 -9.99 -5.77 5.94
CA ALA A 329 -10.58 -7.09 6.05
C ALA A 329 -9.59 -8.06 6.68
N ILE A 330 -10.06 -8.94 7.58
CA ILE A 330 -9.24 -9.97 8.23
C ILE A 330 -9.98 -11.31 8.14
N TRP A 331 -9.25 -12.35 7.75
CA TRP A 331 -9.67 -13.73 7.90
C TRP A 331 -8.80 -14.40 8.94
N THR A 332 -9.34 -14.54 10.13
CA THR A 332 -8.60 -15.05 11.28
C THR A 332 -8.24 -16.53 11.15
N GLY A 333 -7.23 -16.97 11.89
CA GLY A 333 -6.86 -18.39 11.99
C GLY A 333 -8.02 -19.26 12.48
N ALA A 334 -8.87 -18.75 13.36
CA ALA A 334 -10.10 -19.39 13.85
C ALA A 334 -11.24 -19.43 12.79
N GLY A 335 -11.12 -18.68 11.69
CA GLY A 335 -12.09 -18.68 10.60
C GLY A 335 -13.10 -17.53 10.64
N GLU A 336 -13.03 -16.62 11.60
CA GLU A 336 -13.86 -15.43 11.63
C GLU A 336 -13.50 -14.49 10.48
N ARG A 337 -14.51 -13.84 9.89
CA ARG A 337 -14.35 -12.75 8.93
C ARG A 337 -14.65 -11.44 9.63
N ILE A 338 -13.72 -10.50 9.55
CA ILE A 338 -13.81 -9.19 10.19
C ILE A 338 -13.71 -8.12 9.10
N TRP A 339 -14.56 -7.12 9.21
CA TRP A 339 -14.50 -5.87 8.46
C TRP A 339 -14.34 -4.69 9.42
N ARG A 340 -13.29 -3.91 9.22
CA ARG A 340 -12.99 -2.71 9.99
C ARG A 340 -12.90 -1.50 9.04
N PRO A 341 -14.02 -0.74 8.85
CA PRO A 341 -13.98 0.52 8.10
C PRO A 341 -12.86 1.43 8.61
N LEU A 342 -12.15 2.08 7.69
CA LEU A 342 -11.06 3.01 8.03
C LEU A 342 -11.61 4.30 8.65
N ASN A 343 -10.75 4.98 9.37
CA ASN A 343 -10.99 6.30 9.93
C ASN A 343 -9.84 7.26 9.60
N ASN A 344 -10.16 8.56 9.70
CA ASN A 344 -9.19 9.64 9.83
C ASN A 344 -9.33 10.21 11.25
N PRO A 345 -8.66 9.62 12.26
CA PRO A 345 -8.84 9.97 13.66
C PRO A 345 -8.17 11.31 13.98
N PRO A 346 -8.56 11.98 15.08
CA PRO A 346 -7.97 13.27 15.47
C PRO A 346 -6.52 13.17 15.97
N ARG A 347 -6.06 11.97 16.26
CA ARG A 347 -4.66 11.63 16.64
C ARG A 347 -4.29 10.29 16.06
N THR A 348 -3.00 10.02 15.91
CA THR A 348 -2.53 8.70 15.44
C THR A 348 -3.06 7.60 16.33
N MET A 349 -3.71 6.60 15.72
CA MET A 349 -4.25 5.42 16.36
C MET A 349 -3.55 4.17 15.83
N ALA A 350 -3.29 3.23 16.74
CA ALA A 350 -2.78 1.91 16.38
C ALA A 350 -3.68 0.85 17.01
N SER A 351 -4.44 0.16 16.18
CA SER A 351 -5.33 -0.93 16.58
C SER A 351 -4.67 -2.28 16.32
N ALA A 352 -4.75 -3.21 17.27
CA ALA A 352 -4.18 -4.55 17.17
C ALA A 352 -5.27 -5.62 17.25
N PHE A 353 -5.34 -6.46 16.23
CA PHE A 353 -6.27 -7.60 16.15
C PHE A 353 -5.47 -8.88 16.35
N SER A 354 -5.41 -9.34 17.61
CA SER A 354 -4.62 -10.51 18.01
C SER A 354 -5.16 -11.78 17.37
N ASP A 355 -4.26 -12.59 16.84
CA ASP A 355 -4.58 -13.83 16.16
C ASP A 355 -3.44 -14.85 16.27
N ASN A 356 -3.72 -16.06 15.83
CA ASN A 356 -2.74 -17.12 15.67
C ASN A 356 -2.91 -17.72 14.28
N ASN A 357 -1.86 -17.56 13.45
CA ASN A 357 -1.88 -18.01 12.05
C ASN A 357 -3.07 -17.42 11.26
N PRO A 358 -3.09 -16.11 10.99
CA PRO A 358 -4.14 -15.52 10.18
C PRO A 358 -4.18 -16.17 8.81
N ARG A 359 -5.39 -16.43 8.30
CA ARG A 359 -5.55 -16.95 6.93
C ARG A 359 -5.36 -15.88 5.86
N GLY A 360 -5.50 -14.62 6.27
CA GLY A 360 -5.20 -13.47 5.44
C GLY A 360 -5.75 -12.17 6.00
N PHE A 361 -5.26 -11.07 5.46
CA PHE A 361 -5.75 -9.72 5.75
C PHE A 361 -5.47 -8.80 4.57
N GLY A 362 -6.20 -7.70 4.48
CA GLY A 362 -5.97 -6.77 3.38
C GLY A 362 -6.70 -5.45 3.55
N LEU A 363 -6.21 -4.43 2.85
CA LEU A 363 -6.92 -3.17 2.68
C LEU A 363 -7.72 -3.25 1.38
N LEU A 364 -9.03 -3.12 1.49
CA LEU A 364 -9.94 -3.31 0.36
C LEU A 364 -10.63 -1.99 0.01
N GLN A 365 -10.86 -1.79 -1.29
CA GLN A 365 -11.77 -0.78 -1.82
C GLN A 365 -13.04 -1.49 -2.25
N ARG A 366 -14.06 -1.49 -1.40
CA ARG A 366 -15.36 -2.15 -1.67
C ARG A 366 -16.34 -1.24 -2.40
N ASP A 367 -16.30 0.07 -2.10
CA ASP A 367 -17.12 1.04 -2.80
C ASP A 367 -16.57 1.27 -4.22
N ARG A 368 -17.39 0.95 -5.23
CA ARG A 368 -17.06 0.99 -6.65
C ARG A 368 -17.95 1.96 -7.43
N GLU A 369 -18.78 2.75 -6.74
CA GLU A 369 -19.70 3.68 -7.39
C GLU A 369 -19.01 5.00 -7.69
N PHE A 370 -18.84 5.34 -8.97
CA PHE A 370 -18.23 6.61 -9.38
C PHE A 370 -18.92 7.83 -8.75
N SER A 371 -20.25 7.77 -8.57
CA SER A 371 -21.04 8.85 -7.95
C SER A 371 -20.66 9.15 -6.49
N HIS A 372 -19.97 8.24 -5.81
CA HIS A 372 -19.48 8.45 -4.45
C HIS A 372 -18.14 9.21 -4.42
N TYR A 373 -17.40 9.28 -5.53
CA TYR A 373 -16.12 9.98 -5.62
C TYR A 373 -16.15 11.22 -6.50
N LEU A 374 -16.78 11.13 -7.67
CA LEU A 374 -16.90 12.19 -8.69
C LEU A 374 -15.55 12.70 -9.23
N ASP A 375 -14.46 11.98 -9.01
CA ASP A 375 -13.11 12.43 -9.32
C ASP A 375 -12.51 11.68 -10.52
N GLY A 376 -11.86 12.45 -11.42
CA GLY A 376 -11.17 11.91 -12.59
C GLY A 376 -9.94 11.07 -12.30
N VAL A 377 -9.45 11.00 -11.04
CA VAL A 377 -8.39 10.07 -10.63
C VAL A 377 -8.91 8.66 -10.34
N HIS A 378 -10.23 8.43 -10.47
CA HIS A 378 -10.87 7.13 -10.44
C HIS A 378 -10.60 6.31 -9.16
N TYR A 379 -10.97 6.84 -8.00
CA TYR A 379 -10.88 6.13 -6.72
C TYR A 379 -11.69 4.82 -6.73
N GLU A 380 -12.82 4.77 -7.43
CA GLU A 380 -13.66 3.57 -7.59
C GLU A 380 -12.93 2.41 -8.28
N ARG A 381 -11.82 2.67 -8.98
CA ARG A 381 -11.00 1.69 -9.67
C ARG A 381 -9.74 1.28 -8.93
N ARG A 382 -9.45 1.89 -7.78
CA ARG A 382 -8.26 1.55 -6.96
C ARG A 382 -8.29 0.07 -6.59
N PRO A 383 -7.16 -0.65 -6.65
CA PRO A 383 -7.13 -2.06 -6.30
C PRO A 383 -7.32 -2.27 -4.81
N SER A 384 -7.90 -3.40 -4.46
CA SER A 384 -7.76 -4.02 -3.16
C SER A 384 -6.43 -4.78 -3.09
N LEU A 385 -5.78 -4.82 -1.93
CA LEU A 385 -4.60 -5.64 -1.71
C LEU A 385 -4.83 -6.59 -0.54
N TRP A 386 -4.76 -7.89 -0.84
CA TRP A 386 -4.87 -8.96 0.13
C TRP A 386 -3.54 -9.66 0.35
N ILE A 387 -3.18 -9.89 1.62
CA ILE A 387 -2.03 -10.66 2.05
C ILE A 387 -2.50 -12.06 2.44
N GLU A 388 -1.92 -13.08 1.80
CA GLU A 388 -2.12 -14.49 2.13
C GLU A 388 -0.82 -15.06 2.71
N PRO A 389 -0.74 -15.34 4.01
CA PRO A 389 0.39 -16.07 4.60
C PRO A 389 0.56 -17.45 4.00
N LEU A 390 1.77 -17.83 3.67
CA LEU A 390 2.13 -19.17 3.22
C LEU A 390 3.00 -19.85 4.28
N GLY A 391 2.39 -20.72 5.09
CA GLY A 391 3.03 -21.36 6.23
C GLY A 391 2.59 -20.80 7.58
N ASP A 392 3.35 -21.12 8.60
CA ASP A 392 3.05 -20.78 9.99
C ASP A 392 3.65 -19.41 10.35
N TRP A 393 2.78 -18.42 10.62
CA TRP A 393 3.18 -17.10 11.09
C TRP A 393 3.08 -16.97 12.62
N GLY A 394 2.55 -17.99 13.31
CA GLY A 394 2.44 -18.07 14.75
C GLY A 394 1.48 -17.06 15.36
N LYS A 395 1.73 -16.74 16.64
CA LYS A 395 0.99 -15.73 17.39
C LYS A 395 1.47 -14.33 17.07
N GLY A 396 0.51 -13.39 17.00
CA GLY A 396 0.79 -11.99 16.75
C GLY A 396 -0.50 -11.20 16.63
N ALA A 397 -0.46 -10.12 15.86
CA ALA A 397 -1.62 -9.31 15.58
C ALA A 397 -1.55 -8.70 14.17
N VAL A 398 -2.66 -8.63 13.47
CA VAL A 398 -2.82 -7.67 12.39
C VAL A 398 -2.92 -6.28 13.04
N GLN A 399 -2.00 -5.39 12.73
CA GLN A 399 -2.02 -4.02 13.23
C GLN A 399 -2.46 -3.06 12.13
N LEU A 400 -3.39 -2.17 12.49
CA LEU A 400 -3.85 -1.06 11.68
C LEU A 400 -3.38 0.24 12.33
N VAL A 401 -2.60 1.02 11.60
CA VAL A 401 -2.19 2.36 12.00
C VAL A 401 -2.93 3.37 11.13
N GLU A 402 -3.64 4.29 11.78
CA GLU A 402 -4.40 5.38 11.17
C GLU A 402 -3.80 6.71 11.66
N ILE A 403 -3.30 7.52 10.75
CA ILE A 403 -2.62 8.79 11.04
C ILE A 403 -3.51 9.92 10.55
N PRO A 404 -3.71 11.01 11.33
CA PRO A 404 -4.49 12.16 10.89
C PRO A 404 -3.96 12.75 9.59
N THR A 405 -4.88 13.12 8.69
CA THR A 405 -4.55 13.89 7.47
C THR A 405 -5.66 14.88 7.16
N ASP A 406 -5.29 16.01 6.57
CA ASP A 406 -6.19 17.04 6.04
C ASP A 406 -6.15 17.12 4.51
N ASP A 407 -5.45 16.18 3.86
CA ASP A 407 -5.28 16.13 2.42
C ASP A 407 -5.12 14.67 1.93
N GLU A 408 -5.34 14.45 0.64
CA GLU A 408 -5.18 13.16 -0.07
C GLU A 408 -3.73 12.82 -0.44
N ILE A 409 -2.78 13.74 -0.22
CA ILE A 409 -1.41 13.62 -0.72
C ILE A 409 -0.52 12.65 0.06
N HIS A 410 -0.97 12.20 1.23
CA HIS A 410 -0.20 11.33 2.12
C HIS A 410 -0.85 9.97 2.32
N ASP A 411 -0.06 8.90 2.21
CA ASP A 411 -0.46 7.58 2.70
C ASP A 411 -0.50 7.61 4.22
N ASN A 412 -1.70 7.69 4.80
CA ASN A 412 -1.93 7.83 6.23
C ASN A 412 -2.41 6.54 6.90
N ILE A 413 -2.52 5.46 6.16
CA ILE A 413 -2.97 4.15 6.62
C ILE A 413 -1.86 3.14 6.44
N VAL A 414 -1.57 2.35 7.49
CA VAL A 414 -0.65 1.20 7.39
C VAL A 414 -1.30 -0.02 8.04
N ALA A 415 -1.38 -1.13 7.30
CA ALA A 415 -1.78 -2.43 7.83
C ALA A 415 -0.63 -3.43 7.71
N MET A 416 -0.39 -4.27 8.74
CA MET A 416 0.73 -5.19 8.76
C MET A 416 0.52 -6.30 9.78
N TRP A 417 1.21 -7.43 9.62
CA TRP A 417 1.31 -8.44 10.66
C TRP A 417 2.48 -8.14 11.60
N VAL A 418 2.24 -8.13 12.90
CA VAL A 418 3.27 -7.95 13.93
C VAL A 418 3.31 -9.21 14.80
N PRO A 419 4.41 -9.98 14.75
CA PRO A 419 4.60 -11.16 15.61
C PRO A 419 4.58 -10.77 17.09
N GLU A 420 4.09 -11.68 17.95
CA GLU A 420 4.10 -11.52 19.41
C GLU A 420 5.54 -11.38 19.96
N LYS A 421 6.50 -12.07 19.35
CA LYS A 421 7.90 -12.02 19.78
C LYS A 421 8.59 -10.79 19.20
N PRO A 422 9.31 -10.02 20.04
CA PRO A 422 10.10 -8.89 19.57
C PRO A 422 11.18 -9.31 18.57
N ALA A 423 11.51 -8.43 17.63
CA ALA A 423 12.61 -8.59 16.71
C ALA A 423 13.86 -7.88 17.23
N GLY A 424 15.00 -8.56 17.27
CA GLY A 424 16.24 -7.99 17.76
C GLY A 424 17.48 -8.65 17.15
N PRO A 425 18.69 -8.14 17.47
CA PRO A 425 19.94 -8.61 16.89
C PRO A 425 20.10 -10.12 16.94
N GLY A 426 20.50 -10.73 15.80
CA GLY A 426 20.66 -12.17 15.67
C GLY A 426 19.39 -12.97 15.44
N THR A 427 18.23 -12.31 15.36
CA THR A 427 16.99 -12.99 14.95
C THR A 427 16.92 -13.07 13.43
N ASP A 428 16.61 -14.26 12.93
CA ASP A 428 16.42 -14.56 11.51
C ASP A 428 14.94 -14.87 11.27
N TYR A 429 14.38 -14.36 10.16
CA TYR A 429 13.02 -14.68 9.72
C TYR A 429 13.05 -15.30 8.33
N ARG A 430 12.22 -16.33 8.14
CA ARG A 430 11.93 -16.92 6.83
C ARG A 430 10.44 -16.80 6.58
N LEU A 431 10.08 -15.99 5.61
CA LEU A 431 8.69 -15.63 5.35
C LEU A 431 8.32 -16.02 3.93
N ARG A 432 7.14 -16.56 3.79
CA ARG A 432 6.49 -16.75 2.48
C ARG A 432 5.06 -16.23 2.57
N TYR A 433 4.64 -15.48 1.56
CA TYR A 433 3.28 -14.94 1.47
C TYR A 433 2.96 -14.55 0.04
N ARG A 434 1.67 -14.38 -0.25
CA ARG A 434 1.18 -13.80 -1.50
C ARG A 434 0.53 -12.47 -1.28
N LEU A 435 0.73 -11.60 -2.24
CA LEU A 435 0.01 -10.34 -2.37
C LEU A 435 -0.90 -10.47 -3.60
N HIS A 436 -2.17 -10.13 -3.41
CA HIS A 436 -3.17 -10.18 -4.47
C HIS A 436 -3.71 -8.77 -4.70
N TRP A 437 -3.29 -8.12 -5.80
CA TRP A 437 -3.89 -6.86 -6.27
C TRP A 437 -5.07 -7.19 -7.18
N LEU A 438 -6.27 -7.12 -6.63
CA LEU A 438 -7.51 -7.51 -7.29
C LEU A 438 -8.57 -6.40 -7.13
N ALA A 439 -9.74 -6.59 -7.73
CA ALA A 439 -10.88 -5.73 -7.46
C ALA A 439 -11.46 -5.98 -6.07
N ASP A 440 -11.39 -7.23 -5.57
CA ASP A 440 -11.92 -7.65 -4.27
C ASP A 440 -10.98 -8.69 -3.62
N GLU A 441 -11.35 -9.22 -2.47
CA GLU A 441 -10.59 -10.28 -1.82
C GLU A 441 -10.58 -11.59 -2.65
N PRO A 442 -9.45 -12.34 -2.67
CA PRO A 442 -9.34 -13.56 -3.50
C PRO A 442 -10.20 -14.72 -3.00
N TYR A 443 -10.59 -14.71 -1.73
CA TYR A 443 -11.31 -15.78 -1.06
C TYR A 443 -12.57 -15.26 -0.37
N PRO A 444 -13.58 -14.78 -1.11
CA PRO A 444 -14.78 -14.19 -0.51
C PRO A 444 -15.50 -15.17 0.40
N GLY A 445 -15.90 -14.70 1.56
CA GLY A 445 -16.64 -15.46 2.55
C GLY A 445 -18.04 -15.84 2.05
N LYS A 446 -18.68 -16.81 2.74
CA LYS A 446 -20.07 -17.17 2.46
C LYS A 446 -21.07 -16.24 3.17
N LEU A 447 -20.60 -15.55 4.21
CA LEU A 447 -21.41 -14.62 5.01
C LEU A 447 -21.70 -13.34 4.22
N ALA A 448 -22.78 -12.66 4.58
CA ALA A 448 -23.04 -11.34 4.06
C ALA A 448 -21.96 -10.36 4.56
N HIS A 449 -21.51 -9.47 3.70
CA HIS A 449 -20.47 -8.50 4.00
C HIS A 449 -21.05 -7.11 4.26
N CYS A 450 -20.35 -6.30 5.04
CA CYS A 450 -20.70 -4.91 5.28
C CYS A 450 -20.46 -4.09 4.00
N VAL A 451 -21.50 -3.36 3.59
CA VAL A 451 -21.46 -2.52 2.38
C VAL A 451 -21.48 -1.02 2.71
N ALA A 452 -21.99 -0.64 3.89
CA ALA A 452 -21.99 0.76 4.29
C ALA A 452 -22.02 0.91 5.82
N THR A 453 -21.39 1.98 6.30
CA THR A 453 -21.43 2.41 7.69
C THR A 453 -21.77 3.89 7.71
N ARG A 454 -22.88 4.27 8.36
CA ARG A 454 -23.29 5.66 8.48
C ARG A 454 -23.61 5.99 9.92
N PHE A 455 -23.33 7.20 10.34
CA PHE A 455 -23.76 7.68 11.64
C PHE A 455 -24.19 9.14 11.63
N GLY A 456 -25.00 9.50 12.62
CA GLY A 456 -25.56 10.85 12.75
C GLY A 456 -26.08 11.12 14.15
N ASN A 457 -26.86 12.19 14.30
CA ASN A 457 -27.49 12.53 15.57
C ASN A 457 -28.48 11.45 16.00
N GLY A 458 -28.35 10.96 17.23
CA GLY A 458 -29.25 10.00 17.83
C GLY A 458 -30.65 10.57 18.14
N GLY A 459 -31.52 9.76 18.73
CA GLY A 459 -32.89 10.13 19.08
C GLY A 459 -33.86 10.07 17.89
N ARG A 460 -35.05 10.69 18.06
CA ARG A 460 -36.17 10.61 17.10
C ARG A 460 -36.38 11.94 16.39
N PRO A 461 -36.76 11.94 15.10
CA PRO A 461 -37.21 13.14 14.41
C PRO A 461 -38.37 13.83 15.13
N GLY A 462 -38.38 15.17 15.10
CA GLY A 462 -39.44 15.96 15.74
C GLY A 462 -39.28 16.15 17.25
N GLN A 463 -38.25 15.57 17.88
CA GLN A 463 -37.90 15.74 19.29
C GLN A 463 -36.54 16.40 19.47
N THR A 464 -36.29 17.02 20.60
CA THR A 464 -34.95 17.52 20.97
C THR A 464 -33.94 16.37 20.93
N ARG A 465 -32.88 16.56 20.18
CA ARG A 465 -31.84 15.55 20.04
C ARG A 465 -31.04 15.42 21.34
N PRO A 466 -30.92 14.21 21.90
CA PRO A 466 -30.15 14.01 23.13
C PRO A 466 -28.65 14.26 22.86
N GLN A 467 -27.98 14.92 23.77
CA GLN A 467 -26.52 15.10 23.70
C GLN A 467 -25.83 13.76 24.04
N GLY A 468 -24.61 13.58 23.49
CA GLY A 468 -23.81 12.37 23.70
C GLY A 468 -24.37 11.10 23.04
N VAL A 469 -25.46 11.21 22.26
CA VAL A 469 -26.06 10.08 21.57
C VAL A 469 -25.82 10.15 20.08
N ARG A 470 -25.33 9.06 19.50
CA ARG A 470 -25.14 8.91 18.05
C ARG A 470 -25.90 7.69 17.54
N LYS A 471 -26.60 7.88 16.44
CA LYS A 471 -27.25 6.80 15.68
C LYS A 471 -26.27 6.22 14.69
N PHE A 472 -26.15 4.91 14.71
CA PHE A 472 -25.41 4.15 13.70
C PHE A 472 -26.38 3.37 12.82
N VAL A 473 -26.03 3.28 11.54
CA VAL A 473 -26.68 2.46 10.53
C VAL A 473 -25.59 1.69 9.81
N VAL A 474 -25.58 0.37 9.97
CA VAL A 474 -24.62 -0.53 9.35
C VAL A 474 -25.36 -1.46 8.41
N GLU A 475 -24.99 -1.45 7.15
CA GLU A 475 -25.66 -2.20 6.09
C GLU A 475 -24.82 -3.41 5.68
N PHE A 476 -25.51 -4.54 5.51
CA PHE A 476 -24.91 -5.81 5.10
C PHE A 476 -25.65 -6.37 3.89
N GLN A 477 -24.90 -6.93 2.94
CA GLN A 477 -25.48 -7.57 1.77
C GLN A 477 -24.85 -8.95 1.52
N GLY A 478 -25.68 -9.94 1.19
CA GLY A 478 -25.20 -11.26 0.80
C GLY A 478 -26.23 -12.38 0.90
N ARG A 479 -25.87 -13.51 0.32
CA ARG A 479 -26.78 -14.68 0.14
C ARG A 479 -27.31 -15.27 1.44
N THR A 480 -26.62 -15.13 2.54
CA THR A 480 -27.10 -15.61 3.85
C THR A 480 -28.32 -14.82 4.30
N LEU A 481 -28.38 -13.53 3.98
CA LEU A 481 -29.51 -12.65 4.32
C LEU A 481 -30.69 -12.80 3.34
N GLU A 482 -30.49 -13.26 2.11
CA GLU A 482 -31.58 -13.63 1.19
C GLU A 482 -32.48 -14.73 1.74
N LYS A 483 -31.94 -15.56 2.63
CA LYS A 483 -32.62 -16.73 3.20
C LYS A 483 -33.40 -16.43 4.47
N VAL A 484 -33.39 -15.19 4.94
CA VAL A 484 -34.16 -14.79 6.13
C VAL A 484 -35.65 -14.91 5.81
N PRO A 485 -36.43 -15.69 6.57
CA PRO A 485 -37.85 -15.88 6.31
C PRO A 485 -38.64 -14.58 6.42
N PHE A 486 -39.72 -14.49 5.67
CA PHE A 486 -40.63 -13.35 5.75
C PHE A 486 -41.12 -13.10 7.17
N ASN A 487 -41.23 -11.86 7.60
CA ASN A 487 -41.53 -11.43 8.96
C ASN A 487 -40.58 -11.93 10.05
N THR A 488 -39.38 -12.32 9.70
CA THR A 488 -38.33 -12.67 10.65
C THR A 488 -37.24 -11.58 10.57
N PHE A 489 -36.74 -11.20 11.74
CA PHE A 489 -35.71 -10.16 11.84
C PHE A 489 -34.46 -10.76 12.47
N PRO A 490 -33.29 -10.71 11.79
CA PRO A 490 -32.03 -11.09 12.40
C PRO A 490 -31.75 -10.29 13.65
N GLU A 491 -31.16 -10.94 14.66
CA GLU A 491 -30.70 -10.25 15.85
C GLU A 491 -29.38 -9.52 15.56
N ALA A 492 -29.30 -8.23 15.92
CA ALA A 492 -28.07 -7.48 15.96
C ALA A 492 -27.32 -7.77 17.26
N VAL A 493 -26.21 -8.52 17.18
CA VAL A 493 -25.35 -8.80 18.34
C VAL A 493 -24.31 -7.70 18.44
N LEU A 494 -24.47 -6.86 19.47
CA LEU A 494 -23.66 -5.67 19.70
C LEU A 494 -22.81 -5.78 20.97
N SER A 495 -21.58 -5.29 20.90
CA SER A 495 -20.75 -5.04 22.08
C SER A 495 -19.91 -3.77 21.88
N SER A 496 -19.52 -3.12 22.98
CA SER A 496 -18.65 -1.95 22.97
C SER A 496 -17.70 -1.94 24.16
N SER A 497 -16.57 -1.25 24.00
CA SER A 497 -15.60 -1.05 25.08
C SER A 497 -16.15 -0.14 26.19
N ARG A 498 -17.06 0.77 25.83
CA ARG A 498 -17.76 1.70 26.76
C ARG A 498 -19.01 2.28 26.13
N GLY A 499 -19.85 2.92 26.92
CA GLY A 499 -21.14 3.44 26.48
C GLY A 499 -22.25 2.39 26.55
N THR A 500 -23.47 2.77 26.16
CA THR A 500 -24.64 1.90 26.16
C THR A 500 -25.39 2.01 24.84
N PHE A 501 -25.96 0.88 24.40
CA PHE A 501 -26.78 0.81 23.20
C PHE A 501 -28.27 0.93 23.54
N SER A 502 -29.01 1.60 22.67
CA SER A 502 -30.47 1.68 22.72
C SER A 502 -31.06 1.74 21.31
N ASN A 503 -32.38 1.61 21.18
CA ASN A 503 -33.10 1.65 19.92
C ASN A 503 -32.52 0.70 18.86
N ILE A 504 -32.16 -0.52 19.28
CA ILE A 504 -31.56 -1.55 18.41
C ILE A 504 -32.67 -2.21 17.60
N PHE A 505 -32.53 -2.21 16.26
CA PHE A 505 -33.41 -3.01 15.41
C PHE A 505 -32.72 -3.32 14.08
N THR A 506 -33.24 -4.32 13.38
CA THR A 506 -32.80 -4.72 12.05
C THR A 506 -33.98 -4.71 11.10
N GLU A 507 -33.73 -4.38 9.85
CA GLU A 507 -34.74 -4.39 8.80
C GLU A 507 -34.08 -4.65 7.43
N ALA A 508 -34.85 -5.19 6.49
CA ALA A 508 -34.43 -5.22 5.10
C ALA A 508 -34.40 -3.80 4.55
N VAL A 509 -33.36 -3.46 3.78
CA VAL A 509 -33.26 -2.15 3.11
C VAL A 509 -34.28 -2.11 1.97
N PRO A 510 -35.15 -1.08 1.90
CA PRO A 510 -36.23 -1.04 0.92
C PRO A 510 -35.78 -0.52 -0.47
N ASP A 511 -34.63 -0.98 -0.95
CA ASP A 511 -34.04 -0.61 -2.26
C ASP A 511 -34.27 -1.65 -3.36
N GLY A 512 -34.92 -2.77 -2.99
CA GLY A 512 -35.22 -3.85 -3.93
C GLY A 512 -34.08 -4.84 -4.14
N LEU A 513 -32.91 -4.67 -3.48
CA LEU A 513 -31.81 -5.62 -3.55
C LEU A 513 -32.06 -6.81 -2.63
N ALA A 514 -31.88 -8.02 -3.17
CA ALA A 514 -32.00 -9.23 -2.39
C ALA A 514 -30.88 -9.34 -1.35
N GLY A 515 -31.23 -9.74 -0.13
CA GLY A 515 -30.26 -9.96 0.95
C GLY A 515 -29.57 -8.69 1.44
N HIS A 516 -30.14 -7.51 1.20
CA HIS A 516 -29.67 -6.23 1.71
C HIS A 516 -30.41 -5.88 3.01
N TRP A 517 -29.68 -5.86 4.11
CA TRP A 517 -30.22 -5.62 5.45
C TRP A 517 -29.40 -4.56 6.18
N ARG A 518 -30.04 -3.85 7.11
CA ARG A 518 -29.35 -2.90 7.99
C ARG A 518 -29.66 -3.16 9.46
N ALA A 519 -28.67 -2.95 10.29
CA ALA A 519 -28.81 -2.78 11.72
C ALA A 519 -28.78 -1.28 12.05
N GLN A 520 -29.70 -0.85 12.91
CA GLN A 520 -29.71 0.52 13.44
C GLN A 520 -29.67 0.44 14.97
N PHE A 521 -28.89 1.36 15.55
CA PHE A 521 -28.78 1.49 17.01
C PHE A 521 -28.32 2.89 17.39
N ASP A 522 -28.66 3.30 18.59
CA ASP A 522 -28.15 4.52 19.22
C ASP A 522 -27.05 4.12 20.22
N LEU A 523 -25.89 4.77 20.16
CA LEU A 523 -24.84 4.70 21.16
C LEU A 523 -24.88 5.95 22.03
N THR A 524 -24.99 5.79 23.34
CA THR A 524 -24.84 6.85 24.33
C THR A 524 -23.47 6.73 24.96
N VAL A 525 -22.66 7.78 24.87
CA VAL A 525 -21.29 7.81 25.41
C VAL A 525 -20.93 9.20 25.90
N GLU A 526 -20.18 9.29 27.00
CA GLU A 526 -19.66 10.52 27.59
C GLU A 526 -18.14 10.58 27.41
N GLY A 527 -17.60 11.79 27.28
CA GLY A 527 -16.15 12.03 27.11
C GLY A 527 -15.64 11.74 25.70
N ALA A 528 -14.38 12.09 25.45
CA ALA A 528 -13.76 12.10 24.11
C ALA A 528 -12.95 10.84 23.77
N GLU A 529 -12.77 9.91 24.72
CA GLU A 529 -12.00 8.69 24.46
C GLU A 529 -12.69 7.80 23.45
N PRO A 530 -11.93 7.10 22.58
CA PRO A 530 -12.48 6.23 21.56
C PRO A 530 -13.37 5.11 22.14
N VAL A 531 -14.32 4.67 21.33
CA VAL A 531 -15.20 3.54 21.62
C VAL A 531 -15.01 2.47 20.56
N ASP A 532 -14.50 1.31 20.94
CA ASP A 532 -14.44 0.16 20.06
C ASP A 532 -15.79 -0.56 20.12
N MET A 533 -16.36 -0.81 18.94
CA MET A 533 -17.66 -1.48 18.79
C MET A 533 -17.51 -2.72 17.91
N ARG A 534 -18.36 -3.71 18.18
CA ARG A 534 -18.51 -4.90 17.36
C ARG A 534 -19.98 -5.16 17.10
N LEU A 535 -20.30 -5.55 15.87
CA LEU A 535 -21.64 -5.92 15.41
C LEU A 535 -21.56 -7.09 14.44
N TYR A 536 -22.47 -8.03 14.57
CA TYR A 536 -22.83 -8.98 13.51
C TYR A 536 -24.31 -9.35 13.62
N LEU A 537 -24.88 -9.87 12.53
CA LEU A 537 -26.26 -10.34 12.49
C LEU A 537 -26.31 -11.86 12.61
N ARG A 538 -27.27 -12.35 13.39
CA ARG A 538 -27.55 -13.79 13.54
C ARG A 538 -29.04 -14.10 13.49
N LEU A 539 -29.37 -15.36 13.19
CA LEU A 539 -30.72 -15.90 13.30
C LEU A 539 -30.64 -17.20 14.09
N GLY A 540 -31.10 -17.16 15.38
CA GLY A 540 -30.80 -18.22 16.31
C GLY A 540 -29.29 -18.40 16.50
N GLU A 541 -28.81 -19.62 16.29
CA GLU A 541 -27.36 -19.94 16.36
C GLU A 541 -26.59 -19.67 15.06
N LEU A 542 -27.29 -19.30 13.98
CA LEU A 542 -26.68 -19.11 12.68
C LEU A 542 -26.18 -17.66 12.52
N THR A 543 -24.87 -17.50 12.42
CA THR A 543 -24.24 -16.21 12.03
C THR A 543 -24.50 -15.95 10.53
N LEU A 544 -25.03 -14.77 10.21
CA LEU A 544 -25.41 -14.37 8.86
C LEU A 544 -24.41 -13.43 8.19
N THR A 545 -23.68 -12.63 8.98
CA THR A 545 -22.77 -11.60 8.47
C THR A 545 -21.34 -11.79 8.98
N GLU A 546 -20.38 -11.18 8.30
CA GLU A 546 -19.07 -10.94 8.89
C GLU A 546 -19.19 -10.06 10.16
N SER A 547 -18.14 -10.03 10.97
CA SER A 547 -18.06 -9.13 12.13
C SER A 547 -17.62 -7.73 11.67
N TRP A 548 -18.48 -6.76 11.82
CA TRP A 548 -18.14 -5.35 11.70
C TRP A 548 -17.52 -4.88 13.00
N LEU A 549 -16.32 -4.28 12.90
CA LEU A 549 -15.62 -3.60 13.99
C LEU A 549 -15.49 -2.12 13.63
N TYR A 550 -15.67 -1.24 14.59
CA TYR A 550 -15.53 0.19 14.36
C TYR A 550 -15.01 0.90 15.61
N GLN A 551 -14.07 1.79 15.41
CA GLN A 551 -13.61 2.68 16.46
C GLN A 551 -14.24 4.06 16.26
N TYR A 552 -15.18 4.40 17.12
CA TYR A 552 -15.85 5.68 17.11
C TYR A 552 -15.09 6.70 17.97
N HIS A 553 -14.83 7.87 17.42
CA HIS A 553 -14.22 9.01 18.10
C HIS A 553 -15.34 10.03 18.44
N PRO A 554 -15.76 10.14 19.70
CA PRO A 554 -16.75 11.13 20.09
C PRO A 554 -16.25 12.57 19.88
N PHE A 555 -17.14 13.45 19.37
CA PHE A 555 -16.87 14.86 19.09
C PHE A 555 -18.03 15.75 19.56
#